data_9e1e5b5c3fa68936a48b1cc5e2901103
#
_entry.id   9e1e5b5c3fa68936a48b1cc5e2901103
#
_cell.length_a   1.000
_cell.length_b   1.000
_cell.length_c   1.000
_cell.angle_alpha   90.00
_cell.angle_beta   90.00
_cell.angle_gamma   90.00
#
_symmetry.space_group_name_H-M   'P 1'
#
loop_
_entity.id
_entity.type
_entity.pdbx_description
1 polymer ?
#
loop_
_entity_poly.entity_id
_entity_poly.type
_entity_poly.pdbx_seq_one_letter_code
_entity_poly.pdbx_strand_id
1 'polypeptide(L)'
;RISIPENILFEDTTENKYLKIEPMIFITFFENAFKHGNLRNFPLEISIETKANQLLFHQKNKISNLEKDKSSGIGIENVKKRLSIIYPDKHQLEILNDGEFYEVNLMVNL
;
A
#
# COMPACT_ATOMS: atom_id res chain seq x y z
N ARG A 1 -5.69 16.35 12.35
CA ARG A 1 -4.55 16.23 11.45
C ARG A 1 -3.57 15.20 11.96
N ILE A 2 -3.11 14.34 11.05
CA ILE A 2 -2.18 13.28 11.40
C ILE A 2 -0.77 13.70 11.00
N SER A 3 0.17 13.55 11.92
CA SER A 3 1.55 13.85 11.60
C SER A 3 2.17 12.63 10.96
N ILE A 4 2.94 12.84 9.91
CA ILE A 4 3.64 11.76 9.24
C ILE A 4 5.05 11.66 9.82
N PRO A 5 5.43 10.49 10.35
CA PRO A 5 6.77 10.33 10.92
C PRO A 5 7.86 10.57 9.89
N GLU A 6 9.05 10.93 10.38
CA GLU A 6 10.16 11.21 9.46
C GLU A 6 10.58 10.00 8.64
N ASN A 7 10.28 8.82 9.10
CA ASN A 7 10.64 7.60 8.38
C ASN A 7 9.61 7.20 7.32
N ILE A 8 8.69 8.10 6.99
CA ILE A 8 7.73 7.87 5.93
C ILE A 8 7.86 8.99 4.89
N LEU A 9 8.12 8.60 3.65
CA LEU A 9 8.14 9.53 2.53
C LEU A 9 6.80 9.41 1.81
N PHE A 10 6.03 10.47 1.86
CA PHE A 10 4.68 10.44 1.30
C PHE A 10 4.50 11.49 0.22
N GLU A 11 4.00 11.07 -0.93
CA GLU A 11 3.73 11.97 -2.04
C GLU A 11 2.28 11.80 -2.48
N ASP A 12 1.55 12.88 -2.56
CA ASP A 12 0.15 12.87 -2.96
C ASP A 12 -0.04 13.85 -4.11
N THR A 13 -0.28 13.31 -5.31
CA THR A 13 -0.51 14.14 -6.49
C THR A 13 -1.93 13.94 -6.98
N THR A 14 -2.89 13.99 -6.05
CA THR A 14 -4.27 13.74 -6.35
C THR A 14 -4.90 14.90 -7.11
N GLU A 15 -5.43 14.62 -8.29
CA GLU A 15 -6.11 15.63 -9.10
C GLU A 15 -7.53 15.84 -8.65
N ASN A 16 -8.21 14.80 -8.22
CA ASN A 16 -9.62 14.89 -7.84
C ASN A 16 -9.81 14.44 -6.40
N LYS A 17 -9.99 15.41 -5.53
CA LYS A 17 -10.10 15.13 -4.10
C LYS A 17 -11.44 14.55 -3.71
N TYR A 18 -12.38 14.48 -4.64
CA TYR A 18 -13.68 13.93 -4.33
C TYR A 18 -13.83 12.46 -4.72
N LEU A 19 -12.80 11.87 -5.33
CA LEU A 19 -12.85 10.46 -5.63
C LEU A 19 -12.75 9.68 -4.33
N LYS A 20 -13.54 8.62 -4.22
CA LYS A 20 -13.58 7.82 -3.00
C LYS A 20 -13.08 6.42 -3.26
N ILE A 21 -12.31 5.89 -2.35
CA ILE A 21 -11.84 4.53 -2.41
C ILE A 21 -12.01 3.90 -1.04
N GLU A 22 -12.16 2.61 -0.99
CA GLU A 22 -12.31 1.88 0.26
C GLU A 22 -11.06 2.02 1.12
N PRO A 23 -11.14 2.71 2.27
CA PRO A 23 -9.94 3.01 3.06
C PRO A 23 -9.27 1.79 3.70
N MET A 24 -10.01 0.71 3.94
CA MET A 24 -9.42 -0.46 4.58
C MET A 24 -8.33 -1.11 3.74
N ILE A 25 -8.36 -0.89 2.43
CA ILE A 25 -7.31 -1.39 1.56
C ILE A 25 -5.98 -0.76 1.92
N PHE A 26 -5.96 0.55 2.06
CA PHE A 26 -4.73 1.27 2.40
C PHE A 26 -4.26 0.96 3.81
N ILE A 27 -5.19 0.88 4.75
CA ILE A 27 -4.85 0.61 6.14
C ILE A 27 -4.13 -0.73 6.25
N THR A 28 -4.59 -1.74 5.52
CA THR A 28 -3.95 -3.05 5.55
C THR A 28 -2.52 -2.97 5.03
N PHE A 29 -2.29 -2.23 3.95
CA PHE A 29 -0.94 -2.08 3.41
C PHE A 29 -0.04 -1.34 4.40
N PHE A 30 -0.54 -0.29 5.05
CA PHE A 30 0.23 0.46 6.03
C PHE A 30 0.58 -0.43 7.22
N GLU A 31 -0.38 -1.18 7.73
CA GLU A 31 -0.14 -2.08 8.85
C GLU A 31 0.92 -3.12 8.50
N ASN A 32 0.86 -3.64 7.29
CA ASN A 32 1.83 -4.63 6.85
C ASN A 32 3.24 -4.04 6.83
N ALA A 33 3.39 -2.81 6.37
CA ALA A 33 4.69 -2.16 6.35
C ALA A 33 5.20 -1.88 7.76
N PHE A 34 4.33 -1.41 8.66
CA PHE A 34 4.75 -1.14 10.02
C PHE A 34 5.08 -2.42 10.79
N LYS A 35 4.40 -3.52 10.48
CA LYS A 35 4.63 -4.75 11.19
C LYS A 35 5.87 -5.48 10.70
N HIS A 36 6.13 -5.46 9.41
CA HIS A 36 7.20 -6.26 8.82
C HIS A 36 8.35 -5.46 8.24
N GLY A 37 8.27 -4.15 8.25
CA GLY A 37 9.28 -3.31 7.63
C GLY A 37 10.37 -2.88 8.58
N ASN A 38 11.55 -2.65 8.02
CA ASN A 38 12.65 -2.03 8.74
C ASN A 38 12.62 -0.54 8.41
N LEU A 39 11.77 0.19 9.12
CA LEU A 39 11.54 1.61 8.85
C LEU A 39 12.51 2.51 9.61
N ARG A 40 13.34 1.92 10.47
CA ARG A 40 14.28 2.71 11.23
C ARG A 40 15.40 3.25 10.37
N ASN A 41 15.93 2.42 9.47
CA ASN A 41 17.05 2.81 8.62
C ASN A 41 16.63 3.11 7.19
N PHE A 42 15.45 2.73 6.79
CA PHE A 42 14.98 2.89 5.42
C PHE A 42 13.55 3.44 5.46
N PRO A 43 13.30 4.62 4.94
CA PRO A 43 11.96 5.19 5.05
C PRO A 43 10.95 4.39 4.25
N LEU A 44 9.73 4.36 4.74
CA LEU A 44 8.62 3.80 4.01
C LEU A 44 8.22 4.80 2.94
N GLU A 45 8.18 4.36 1.69
CA GLU A 45 7.81 5.22 0.57
C GLU A 45 6.37 4.96 0.19
N ILE A 46 5.56 5.99 0.14
CA ILE A 46 4.17 5.89 -0.24
C ILE A 46 3.87 6.99 -1.24
N SER A 47 3.23 6.65 -2.35
CA SER A 47 2.74 7.67 -3.27
C SER A 47 1.33 7.34 -3.70
N ILE A 48 0.49 8.35 -3.81
CA ILE A 48 -0.88 8.24 -4.26
C ILE A 48 -1.08 9.27 -5.35
N GLU A 49 -1.60 8.82 -6.47
CA GLU A 49 -1.84 9.71 -7.60
C GLU A 49 -3.21 9.41 -8.17
N THR A 50 -3.97 10.43 -8.52
CA THR A 50 -5.21 10.22 -9.25
C THR A 50 -5.15 10.99 -10.54
N LYS A 51 -5.65 10.40 -11.62
CA LYS A 51 -5.70 11.03 -12.90
C LYS A 51 -6.97 10.54 -13.58
N ALA A 52 -7.82 11.43 -13.99
CA ALA A 52 -9.14 11.11 -14.51
C ALA A 52 -9.88 10.31 -13.43
N ASN A 53 -10.35 9.12 -13.72
CA ASN A 53 -11.02 8.29 -12.73
C ASN A 53 -10.17 7.12 -12.29
N GLN A 54 -8.84 7.28 -12.35
CA GLN A 54 -7.94 6.20 -11.99
C GLN A 54 -7.10 6.61 -10.79
N LEU A 55 -6.94 5.70 -9.85
CA LEU A 55 -6.09 5.91 -8.69
C LEU A 55 -4.88 4.98 -8.79
N LEU A 56 -3.70 5.52 -8.55
CA LEU A 56 -2.47 4.75 -8.54
C LEU A 56 -1.87 4.88 -7.15
N PHE A 57 -1.63 3.74 -6.52
CA PHE A 57 -1.04 3.69 -5.18
C PHE A 57 0.25 2.88 -5.26
N HIS A 58 1.31 3.41 -4.68
CA HIS A 58 2.59 2.72 -4.62
C HIS A 58 3.12 2.78 -3.19
N GLN A 59 3.62 1.67 -2.71
CA GLN A 59 4.22 1.61 -1.38
C GLN A 59 5.43 0.68 -1.45
N LYS A 60 6.54 1.09 -0.83
CA LYS A 60 7.75 0.26 -0.83
C LYS A 60 8.42 0.38 0.51
N ASN A 61 8.82 -0.74 1.08
CA ASN A 61 9.54 -0.76 2.35
C ASN A 61 10.62 -1.84 2.37
N LYS A 62 11.64 -1.59 3.17
CA LYS A 62 12.67 -2.58 3.41
C LYS A 62 12.10 -3.62 4.38
N ILE A 63 12.33 -4.88 4.12
CA ILE A 63 11.83 -5.95 4.98
C ILE A 63 12.74 -6.12 6.18
N SER A 64 12.16 -6.27 7.35
CA SER A 64 12.92 -6.48 8.56
C SER A 64 13.40 -7.93 8.63
N ASN A 65 14.68 -8.13 8.88
CA ASN A 65 15.19 -9.48 9.02
C ASN A 65 14.73 -10.14 10.30
N LEU A 66 14.23 -9.35 11.25
CA LEU A 66 13.79 -9.90 12.51
C LEU A 66 12.41 -10.53 12.40
N GLU A 67 11.66 -10.16 11.35
CA GLU A 67 10.31 -10.59 11.23
C GLU A 67 10.10 -11.45 10.05
N LYS A 68 10.90 -12.39 9.84
CA LYS A 68 10.68 -13.20 8.76
C LYS A 68 9.57 -14.11 8.87
N ASP A 69 8.59 -13.91 9.41
CA ASP A 69 7.68 -14.72 9.69
C ASP A 69 6.71 -14.79 8.86
N LYS A 70 5.99 -15.21 8.91
CA LYS A 70 5.33 -16.02 8.52
C LYS A 70 3.95 -15.82 8.57
N SER A 71 3.45 -15.07 9.25
CA SER A 71 2.07 -14.96 9.44
C SER A 71 1.41 -14.11 8.48
N SER A 72 2.05 -13.59 7.56
CA SER A 72 1.53 -12.42 6.96
C SER A 72 0.69 -12.59 5.77
N GLY A 73 0.40 -13.68 5.31
CA GLY A 73 -0.40 -13.82 4.11
C GLY A 73 -1.84 -13.41 4.24
N ILE A 74 -2.38 -13.44 5.44
CA ILE A 74 -3.80 -13.23 5.65
C ILE A 74 -4.27 -11.84 5.28
N GLY A 75 -3.51 -10.82 5.66
CA GLY A 75 -3.89 -9.45 5.35
C GLY A 75 -3.97 -9.19 3.86
N ILE A 76 -2.97 -9.66 3.12
CA ILE A 76 -2.93 -9.45 1.68
C ILE A 76 -4.05 -10.23 0.99
N GLU A 77 -4.34 -11.45 1.43
CA GLU A 77 -5.43 -12.20 0.85
C GLU A 77 -6.77 -11.52 1.07
N ASN A 78 -6.94 -10.90 2.22
CA ASN A 78 -8.17 -10.16 2.49
C ASN A 78 -8.28 -8.93 1.61
N VAL A 79 -7.17 -8.24 1.33
CA VAL A 79 -7.17 -7.10 0.41
C VAL A 79 -7.57 -7.57 -0.99
N LYS A 80 -7.02 -8.68 -1.45
CA LYS A 80 -7.34 -9.21 -2.77
C LYS A 80 -8.83 -9.52 -2.88
N LYS A 81 -9.40 -10.13 -1.85
CA LYS A 81 -10.82 -10.44 -1.84
C LYS A 81 -11.66 -9.17 -1.87
N ARG A 82 -11.28 -8.19 -1.07
CA ARG A 82 -12.01 -6.94 -0.99
C ARG A 82 -11.98 -6.20 -2.32
N LEU A 83 -10.81 -6.18 -2.98
CA LEU A 83 -10.70 -5.56 -4.30
C LEU A 83 -11.59 -6.27 -5.32
N SER A 84 -11.66 -7.59 -5.26
CA SER A 84 -12.49 -8.35 -6.19
C SER A 84 -13.98 -8.11 -5.97
N ILE A 85 -14.37 -7.82 -4.74
CA ILE A 85 -15.76 -7.57 -4.42
C ILE A 85 -16.17 -6.14 -4.73
N ILE A 86 -15.33 -5.16 -4.35
CA ILE A 86 -15.68 -3.76 -4.48
C ILE A 86 -15.35 -3.19 -5.85
N TYR A 87 -14.24 -3.65 -6.44
CA TYR A 87 -13.79 -3.16 -7.75
C TYR A 87 -13.58 -4.32 -8.72
N PRO A 88 -14.65 -5.10 -9.02
CA PRO A 88 -14.51 -6.26 -9.91
C PRO A 88 -14.07 -5.80 -11.29
N ASP A 89 -13.00 -6.41 -11.80
CA ASP A 89 -12.44 -6.10 -13.11
C ASP A 89 -12.03 -4.63 -13.28
N LYS A 90 -11.90 -3.91 -12.18
CA LYS A 90 -11.53 -2.51 -12.23
C LYS A 90 -10.29 -2.20 -11.40
N HIS A 91 -9.48 -3.20 -11.15
CA HIS A 91 -8.25 -3.00 -10.40
C HIS A 91 -7.14 -3.91 -10.89
N GLN A 92 -5.90 -3.50 -10.60
CA GLN A 92 -4.74 -4.35 -10.82
C GLN A 92 -3.87 -4.20 -9.59
N LEU A 93 -3.47 -5.30 -9.01
CA LEU A 93 -2.61 -5.30 -7.83
C LEU A 93 -1.37 -6.13 -8.14
N GLU A 94 -0.20 -5.51 -7.94
CA GLU A 94 1.06 -6.21 -8.11
C GLU A 94 1.83 -6.10 -6.80
N ILE A 95 2.30 -7.22 -6.30
CA ILE A 95 3.09 -7.26 -5.08
C ILE A 95 4.42 -7.90 -5.42
N LEU A 96 5.50 -7.17 -5.15
CA LEU A 96 6.84 -7.64 -5.44
C LEU A 96 7.58 -7.80 -4.12
N ASN A 97 8.28 -8.92 -3.98
CA ASN A 97 9.04 -9.20 -2.77
C ASN A 97 10.32 -9.91 -3.21
N ASP A 98 11.44 -9.21 -3.13
CA ASP A 98 12.72 -9.79 -3.55
C ASP A 98 13.56 -10.25 -2.35
N GLY A 99 12.97 -10.28 -1.17
CA GLY A 99 13.69 -10.68 0.03
C GLY A 99 14.31 -9.50 0.77
N GLU A 100 14.51 -8.38 0.09
CA GLU A 100 15.03 -7.18 0.72
C GLU A 100 13.97 -6.10 0.79
N PHE A 101 13.22 -5.92 -0.27
CA PHE A 101 12.17 -4.90 -0.33
C PHE A 101 10.83 -5.53 -0.66
N TYR A 102 9.79 -4.96 -0.07
CA TYR A 102 8.42 -5.33 -0.33
C TYR A 102 7.75 -4.14 -1.00
N GLU A 103 7.16 -4.36 -2.14
CA GLU A 103 6.58 -3.28 -2.93
C GLU A 103 5.16 -3.61 -3.36
N VAL A 104 4.28 -2.64 -3.24
CA VAL A 104 2.88 -2.78 -3.63
C VAL A 104 2.59 -1.75 -4.70
N ASN A 105 2.04 -2.19 -5.81
CA ASN A 105 1.56 -1.29 -6.86
C ASN A 105 0.10 -1.62 -7.09
N LEU A 106 -0.78 -0.67 -6.82
CA LEU A 106 -2.21 -0.85 -6.97
C LEU A 106 -2.78 0.20 -7.91
N MET A 107 -3.57 -0.24 -8.88
CA MET A 107 -4.29 0.65 -9.76
C MET A 107 -5.77 0.32 -9.62
N VAL A 108 -6.59 1.34 -9.43
CA VAL A 108 -8.04 1.17 -9.32
C VAL A 108 -8.73 2.15 -10.28
N ASN A 109 -9.65 1.63 -11.06
CA ASN A 109 -10.51 2.48 -11.90
C ASN A 109 -11.76 2.79 -11.10
N LEU A 110 -11.93 4.05 -10.76
CA LEU A 110 -13.02 4.50 -9.88
C LEU A 110 -14.28 4.90 -10.61
#